data_090ff97072a12d519b80e1e5fc171892
#
_entry.id   090ff97072a12d519b80e1e5fc171892
#
_cell.length_a   1.000
_cell.length_b   1.000
_cell.length_c   1.000
_cell.angle_alpha   90.00
_cell.angle_beta   90.00
_cell.angle_gamma   90.00
#
_symmetry.space_group_name_H-M   'P 1'
#
loop_
_entity.id
_entity.type
_entity.pdbx_description
1 polymer ?
#
loop_
_entity_poly.entity_id
_entity_poly.type
_entity_poly.pdbx_seq_one_letter_code
_entity_poly.pdbx_strand_id
1 'polypeptide(L)'
;PLTGALPLMEAGAFSYKDEDMVLILGKGSSINVRKVLWACAELELPFEREEWGSGFQSTRSAEFLALNPNGMVPVMRDGDFTLWESNSIIRYLATRYGDGSLYPAEARARARVDQWMDWQSSDLNRAWSYAFMSLVRLSSAHQDRQAIEASCAEWSRYMQILDRQLEVTGGYVAGSRFSLADIPIGLSVNRWFHTPFERPSLAAVSDYYARLSERPGFCLYGNNG
;
A
#
# COMPACT_ATOMS: atom_id res chain seq x y z
N PRO A 1 -0.31 8.13 -25.09
CA PRO A 1 0.63 9.08 -24.55
C PRO A 1 -0.18 10.16 -23.81
N LEU A 2 -0.33 10.00 -22.52
CA LEU A 2 -0.86 11.01 -21.62
C LEU A 2 0.26 11.33 -20.62
N THR A 3 1.13 12.23 -21.04
CA THR A 3 2.05 12.97 -20.18
C THR A 3 1.21 13.99 -19.40
N GLY A 4 0.76 13.62 -18.23
CA GLY A 4 0.17 14.54 -17.26
C GLY A 4 1.30 15.24 -16.51
N ALA A 5 1.76 16.37 -16.99
CA ALA A 5 2.63 17.27 -16.25
C ALA A 5 1.79 17.92 -15.13
N LEU A 6 2.21 17.74 -13.87
CA LEU A 6 1.69 18.48 -12.72
C LEU A 6 2.08 19.96 -12.85
N PRO A 7 1.21 20.89 -12.41
CA PRO A 7 1.57 22.32 -12.39
C PRO A 7 2.68 22.54 -11.35
N LEU A 8 3.72 23.26 -11.77
CA LEU A 8 4.82 23.73 -10.93
C LEU A 8 4.27 24.63 -9.82
N MET A 9 4.25 24.13 -8.59
CA MET A 9 4.24 24.99 -7.41
C MET A 9 5.69 25.26 -7.02
N GLU A 10 6.06 26.53 -6.99
CA GLU A 10 7.33 27.00 -6.45
C GLU A 10 7.39 26.67 -4.95
N ALA A 11 8.12 25.63 -4.61
CA ALA A 11 8.55 25.34 -3.25
C ALA A 11 10.05 25.17 -3.24
N GLY A 12 10.71 25.61 -2.16
CA GLY A 12 12.15 25.77 -2.01
C GLY A 12 12.94 24.57 -2.53
N ALA A 13 13.88 24.88 -3.39
CA ALA A 13 14.67 23.94 -4.20
C ALA A 13 15.47 22.95 -3.35
N PHE A 14 14.94 21.74 -3.17
CA PHE A 14 15.79 20.56 -3.12
C PHE A 14 16.08 20.17 -4.57
N SER A 15 17.29 20.46 -5.03
CA SER A 15 17.78 19.99 -6.32
C SER A 15 18.09 18.51 -6.20
N TYR A 16 17.13 17.65 -6.52
CA TYR A 16 17.41 16.23 -6.78
C TYR A 16 18.30 16.18 -8.05
N LYS A 17 19.45 15.54 -7.94
CA LYS A 17 20.26 15.21 -9.11
C LYS A 17 19.60 14.03 -9.83
N ASP A 18 19.77 13.89 -11.13
CA ASP A 18 19.26 12.72 -11.90
C ASP A 18 19.72 11.37 -11.32
N GLU A 19 20.77 11.38 -10.49
CA GLU A 19 21.29 10.21 -9.76
C GLU A 19 20.43 9.76 -8.56
N ASP A 20 19.49 10.59 -8.12
CA ASP A 20 18.61 10.32 -6.95
C ASP A 20 17.20 9.87 -7.34
N MET A 21 16.96 9.57 -8.63
CA MET A 21 15.63 9.14 -9.07
C MET A 21 15.41 7.66 -8.84
N VAL A 22 14.42 7.33 -8.00
CA VAL A 22 14.04 5.94 -7.69
C VAL A 22 13.30 5.34 -8.88
N LEU A 23 13.71 4.13 -9.31
CA LEU A 23 12.99 3.35 -10.32
C LEU A 23 12.13 2.27 -9.66
N ILE A 24 10.86 2.23 -10.02
CA ILE A 24 9.87 1.26 -9.51
C ILE A 24 9.44 0.33 -10.64
N LEU A 25 9.72 -0.96 -10.50
CA LEU A 25 9.29 -1.98 -11.43
C LEU A 25 7.97 -2.60 -10.98
N GLY A 26 6.91 -2.40 -11.77
CA GLY A 26 5.62 -2.99 -11.48
C GLY A 26 4.42 -2.24 -12.05
N LYS A 27 3.36 -2.99 -12.34
CA LYS A 27 2.12 -2.43 -12.88
C LYS A 27 1.35 -1.63 -11.83
N GLY A 28 0.81 -0.48 -12.25
CA GLY A 28 0.07 0.44 -11.38
C GLY A 28 -1.22 -0.15 -10.76
N SER A 29 -1.78 -1.21 -11.32
CA SER A 29 -2.95 -1.90 -10.77
C SER A 29 -2.62 -2.85 -9.60
N SER A 30 -1.33 -3.13 -9.33
CA SER A 30 -0.94 -3.95 -8.18
C SER A 30 -1.05 -3.16 -6.88
N ILE A 31 -1.78 -3.70 -5.90
CA ILE A 31 -1.90 -3.07 -4.57
C ILE A 31 -0.53 -2.85 -3.90
N ASN A 32 0.41 -3.79 -4.10
CA ASN A 32 1.74 -3.68 -3.51
C ASN A 32 2.60 -2.62 -4.22
N VAL A 33 2.43 -2.43 -5.54
CA VAL A 33 3.06 -1.31 -6.27
C VAL A 33 2.47 0.00 -5.78
N ARG A 34 1.14 0.09 -5.64
CA ARG A 34 0.46 1.30 -5.14
C ARG A 34 0.92 1.74 -3.75
N LYS A 35 1.30 0.80 -2.85
CA LYS A 35 1.94 1.16 -1.57
C LYS A 35 3.18 2.02 -1.79
N VAL A 36 4.04 1.61 -2.72
CA VAL A 36 5.29 2.32 -3.01
C VAL A 36 5.01 3.66 -3.65
N LEU A 37 4.13 3.72 -4.65
CA LEU A 37 3.76 4.95 -5.34
C LEU A 37 3.14 5.98 -4.38
N TRP A 38 2.26 5.52 -3.46
CA TRP A 38 1.67 6.39 -2.46
C TRP A 38 2.71 6.88 -1.45
N ALA A 39 3.63 6.02 -1.00
CA ALA A 39 4.73 6.45 -0.14
C ALA A 39 5.62 7.50 -0.81
N CYS A 40 5.95 7.34 -2.10
CA CYS A 40 6.68 8.36 -2.87
C CYS A 40 5.92 9.70 -2.90
N ALA A 41 4.59 9.67 -3.11
CA ALA A 41 3.77 10.88 -3.10
C ALA A 41 3.76 11.58 -1.74
N GLU A 42 3.68 10.83 -0.63
CA GLU A 42 3.73 11.40 0.72
C GLU A 42 5.11 11.95 1.10
N LEU A 43 6.16 11.45 0.47
CA LEU A 43 7.54 11.90 0.64
C LEU A 43 7.95 12.99 -0.36
N GLU A 44 7.05 13.37 -1.27
CA GLU A 44 7.34 14.25 -2.41
C GLU A 44 8.57 13.78 -3.22
N LEU A 45 8.80 12.46 -3.22
CA LEU A 45 9.95 11.83 -3.86
C LEU A 45 9.66 11.58 -5.34
N PRO A 46 10.45 12.13 -6.27
CA PRO A 46 10.33 11.83 -7.68
C PRO A 46 10.74 10.38 -7.97
N PHE A 47 10.04 9.75 -8.89
CA PHE A 47 10.33 8.38 -9.30
C PHE A 47 10.03 8.16 -10.79
N GLU A 48 10.68 7.17 -11.37
CA GLU A 48 10.29 6.55 -12.63
C GLU A 48 9.59 5.21 -12.37
N ARG A 49 8.75 4.79 -13.31
CA ARG A 49 8.06 3.50 -13.20
C ARG A 49 8.06 2.76 -14.53
N GLU A 50 8.46 1.50 -14.47
CA GLU A 50 8.35 0.56 -15.58
C GLU A 50 7.22 -0.45 -15.33
N GLU A 51 6.46 -0.74 -16.39
CA GLU A 51 5.36 -1.70 -16.33
C GLU A 51 5.86 -3.14 -16.39
N TRP A 52 5.74 -3.85 -15.27
CA TRP A 52 6.08 -5.27 -15.12
C TRP A 52 4.92 -6.05 -14.51
N GLY A 53 4.75 -7.31 -14.93
CA GLY A 53 3.70 -8.20 -14.45
C GLY A 53 2.61 -8.46 -15.49
N SER A 54 1.53 -9.11 -15.09
CA SER A 54 0.47 -9.55 -15.99
C SER A 54 -0.05 -8.43 -16.90
N GLY A 55 0.03 -8.65 -18.21
CA GLY A 55 -0.33 -7.68 -19.24
C GLY A 55 0.83 -6.82 -19.74
N PHE A 56 2.01 -6.95 -19.14
CA PHE A 56 3.23 -6.20 -19.47
C PHE A 56 4.45 -7.12 -19.52
N GLN A 57 5.65 -6.59 -19.21
CA GLN A 57 6.88 -7.39 -19.17
C GLN A 57 6.79 -8.53 -18.17
N SER A 58 7.37 -9.68 -18.52
CA SER A 58 7.24 -10.91 -17.73
C SER A 58 8.12 -10.87 -16.47
N THR A 59 7.52 -10.99 -15.31
CA THR A 59 8.24 -11.17 -14.04
C THR A 59 8.90 -12.55 -13.91
N ARG A 60 8.77 -13.42 -14.92
CA ARG A 60 9.44 -14.73 -15.01
C ARG A 60 10.65 -14.71 -15.94
N SER A 61 11.00 -13.59 -16.53
CA SER A 61 12.24 -13.45 -17.31
C SER A 61 13.46 -13.60 -16.38
N ALA A 62 14.57 -14.08 -16.94
CA ALA A 62 15.82 -14.21 -16.20
C ALA A 62 16.31 -12.87 -15.61
N GLU A 63 16.11 -11.79 -16.36
CA GLU A 63 16.41 -10.43 -15.95
C GLU A 63 15.64 -10.04 -14.67
N PHE A 64 14.31 -10.22 -14.65
CA PHE A 64 13.51 -9.85 -13.50
C PHE A 64 13.78 -10.77 -12.29
N LEU A 65 13.96 -12.08 -12.53
CA LEU A 65 14.26 -13.04 -11.46
C LEU A 65 15.62 -12.79 -10.81
N ALA A 66 16.58 -12.18 -11.52
CA ALA A 66 17.83 -11.73 -10.93
C ALA A 66 17.64 -10.56 -9.94
N LEU A 67 16.60 -9.75 -10.12
CA LEU A 67 16.25 -8.64 -9.20
C LEU A 67 15.37 -9.11 -8.04
N ASN A 68 14.39 -9.99 -8.32
CA ASN A 68 13.50 -10.57 -7.33
C ASN A 68 13.23 -12.05 -7.64
N PRO A 69 13.86 -12.99 -6.89
CA PRO A 69 13.72 -14.43 -7.15
C PRO A 69 12.28 -14.95 -6.99
N ASN A 70 11.39 -14.19 -6.32
CA ASN A 70 9.98 -14.56 -6.20
C ASN A 70 9.19 -14.29 -7.50
N GLY A 71 9.71 -13.49 -8.44
CA GLY A 71 9.02 -13.08 -9.66
C GLY A 71 7.75 -12.27 -9.36
N MET A 72 7.80 -11.41 -8.36
CA MET A 72 6.69 -10.59 -7.89
C MET A 72 7.04 -9.09 -7.91
N VAL A 73 6.04 -8.26 -8.18
CA VAL A 73 6.15 -6.80 -8.11
C VAL A 73 5.63 -6.28 -6.75
N PRO A 74 6.16 -5.15 -6.23
CA PRO A 74 7.17 -4.26 -6.81
C PRO A 74 8.61 -4.75 -6.61
N VAL A 75 9.51 -4.25 -7.47
CA VAL A 75 10.92 -4.11 -7.18
C VAL A 75 11.27 -2.62 -7.26
N MET A 76 12.09 -2.15 -6.36
CA MET A 76 12.62 -0.77 -6.34
C MET A 76 14.12 -0.82 -6.60
N ARG A 77 14.62 0.15 -7.38
CA ARG A 77 16.04 0.43 -7.53
C ARG A 77 16.31 1.88 -7.13
N ASP A 78 17.36 2.06 -6.35
CA ASP A 78 17.86 3.36 -5.88
C ASP A 78 19.36 3.35 -6.13
N GLY A 79 19.77 3.90 -7.27
CA GLY A 79 21.12 3.73 -7.80
C GLY A 79 21.46 2.24 -8.03
N ASP A 80 22.47 1.75 -7.34
CA ASP A 80 22.91 0.35 -7.35
C ASP A 80 22.16 -0.55 -6.35
N PHE A 81 21.42 0.05 -5.44
CA PHE A 81 20.63 -0.69 -4.44
C PHE A 81 19.30 -1.18 -5.00
N THR A 82 19.07 -2.49 -4.90
CA THR A 82 17.82 -3.13 -5.33
C THR A 82 17.11 -3.73 -4.13
N LEU A 83 15.79 -3.46 -4.01
CA LEU A 83 14.97 -3.96 -2.92
C LEU A 83 13.61 -4.43 -3.43
N TRP A 84 13.13 -5.53 -2.88
CA TRP A 84 11.77 -6.06 -3.06
C TRP A 84 11.08 -6.22 -1.69
N GLU A 85 9.78 -6.61 -1.66
CA GLU A 85 8.85 -6.49 -0.55
C GLU A 85 8.34 -5.05 -0.35
N SER A 86 7.08 -4.82 -0.70
CA SER A 86 6.51 -3.47 -0.70
C SER A 86 6.61 -2.74 0.64
N ASN A 87 6.40 -3.45 1.76
CA ASN A 87 6.51 -2.85 3.09
C ASN A 87 7.97 -2.54 3.46
N SER A 88 8.95 -3.35 3.01
CA SER A 88 10.37 -3.05 3.18
C SER A 88 10.79 -1.85 2.35
N ILE A 89 10.30 -1.76 1.11
CA ILE A 89 10.56 -0.62 0.22
C ILE A 89 10.08 0.68 0.86
N ILE A 90 8.82 0.75 1.31
CA ILE A 90 8.29 2.00 1.88
C ILE A 90 8.96 2.38 3.21
N ARG A 91 9.39 1.41 4.05
CA ARG A 91 10.21 1.67 5.23
C ARG A 91 11.59 2.25 4.86
N TYR A 92 12.22 1.69 3.84
CA TYR A 92 13.48 2.21 3.32
C TYR A 92 13.33 3.65 2.81
N LEU A 93 12.35 3.90 1.92
CA LEU A 93 12.12 5.23 1.37
C LEU A 93 11.83 6.27 2.47
N ALA A 94 10.96 5.94 3.43
CA ALA A 94 10.63 6.83 4.53
C ALA A 94 11.81 7.08 5.49
N THR A 95 12.74 6.13 5.61
CA THR A 95 13.96 6.29 6.41
C THR A 95 15.02 7.10 5.67
N ARG A 96 15.17 6.86 4.35
CA ARG A 96 16.23 7.46 3.53
C ARG A 96 15.90 8.89 3.12
N TYR A 97 14.64 9.16 2.78
CA TYR A 97 14.19 10.39 2.17
C TYR A 97 13.20 11.19 3.02
N GLY A 98 12.63 10.59 4.08
CA GLY A 98 11.68 11.27 4.96
C GLY A 98 12.34 12.07 6.07
N ASP A 99 11.56 12.96 6.66
CA ASP A 99 11.93 13.79 7.81
C ASP A 99 11.62 13.14 9.17
N GLY A 100 11.17 11.89 9.18
CA GLY A 100 10.74 11.14 10.36
C GLY A 100 9.27 11.35 10.76
N SER A 101 8.52 12.22 10.09
CA SER A 101 7.09 12.44 10.36
C SER A 101 6.25 11.22 9.99
N LEU A 102 6.53 10.62 8.83
CA LEU A 102 5.84 9.45 8.31
C LEU A 102 6.29 8.14 8.99
N TYR A 103 7.58 8.03 9.33
CA TYR A 103 8.19 6.85 9.94
C TYR A 103 9.18 7.26 11.02
N PRO A 104 8.77 7.31 12.30
CA PRO A 104 9.54 7.88 13.38
C PRO A 104 10.87 7.16 13.64
N ALA A 105 11.88 7.92 14.05
CA ALA A 105 13.17 7.37 14.50
C ALA A 105 13.10 6.81 15.94
N GLU A 106 12.17 7.34 16.76
CA GLU A 106 11.98 6.88 18.14
C GLU A 106 11.44 5.44 18.16
N ALA A 107 12.08 4.55 18.91
CA ALA A 107 11.87 3.11 18.85
C ALA A 107 10.42 2.68 19.15
N ARG A 108 9.77 3.27 20.15
CA ARG A 108 8.39 2.91 20.54
C ARG A 108 7.37 3.38 19.52
N ALA A 109 7.54 4.60 19.01
CA ALA A 109 6.67 5.14 17.97
C ALA A 109 6.83 4.35 16.67
N ARG A 110 8.06 4.03 16.29
CA ARG A 110 8.36 3.17 15.13
C ARG A 110 7.73 1.78 15.27
N ALA A 111 7.89 1.14 16.42
CA ALA A 111 7.34 -0.19 16.67
C ALA A 111 5.81 -0.23 16.54
N ARG A 112 5.09 0.84 16.91
CA ARG A 112 3.64 0.94 16.68
C ARG A 112 3.29 1.02 15.20
N VAL A 113 4.07 1.72 14.40
CA VAL A 113 3.90 1.77 12.94
C VAL A 113 4.15 0.38 12.35
N ASP A 114 5.27 -0.25 12.71
CA ASP A 114 5.64 -1.58 12.24
C ASP A 114 4.60 -2.64 12.60
N GLN A 115 4.09 -2.62 13.82
CA GLN A 115 3.05 -3.54 14.30
C GLN A 115 1.84 -3.57 13.34
N TRP A 116 1.35 -2.40 12.92
CA TRP A 116 0.19 -2.33 12.03
C TRP A 116 0.52 -2.66 10.57
N MET A 117 1.72 -2.35 10.13
CA MET A 117 2.20 -2.78 8.80
C MET A 117 2.33 -4.30 8.71
N ASP A 118 2.88 -4.93 9.75
CA ASP A 118 3.07 -6.36 9.79
C ASP A 118 1.74 -7.12 9.98
N TRP A 119 0.84 -6.60 10.86
CA TRP A 119 -0.52 -7.11 11.00
C TRP A 119 -1.31 -7.06 9.68
N GLN A 120 -1.18 -5.97 8.91
CA GLN A 120 -1.83 -5.87 7.59
C GLN A 120 -1.26 -6.91 6.61
N SER A 121 0.05 -7.09 6.57
CA SER A 121 0.70 -8.00 5.61
C SER A 121 0.50 -9.48 5.94
N SER A 122 0.29 -9.82 7.20
CA SER A 122 0.07 -11.19 7.65
C SER A 122 -1.42 -11.50 7.86
N ASP A 123 -1.98 -11.05 8.97
CA ASP A 123 -3.30 -11.45 9.42
C ASP A 123 -4.42 -10.92 8.53
N LEU A 124 -4.43 -9.61 8.28
CA LEU A 124 -5.48 -9.00 7.46
C LEU A 124 -5.43 -9.50 6.01
N ASN A 125 -4.23 -9.60 5.41
CA ASN A 125 -4.08 -10.14 4.05
C ASN A 125 -4.57 -11.57 3.93
N ARG A 126 -4.26 -12.43 4.89
CA ARG A 126 -4.71 -13.82 4.89
C ARG A 126 -6.24 -13.90 4.96
N ALA A 127 -6.85 -13.10 5.83
CA ALA A 127 -8.29 -13.13 6.05
C ALA A 127 -9.11 -12.83 4.78
N TRP A 128 -8.73 -11.80 4.02
CA TRP A 128 -9.51 -11.39 2.85
C TRP A 128 -9.16 -12.13 1.55
N SER A 129 -8.02 -12.83 1.51
CA SER A 129 -7.45 -13.33 0.25
C SER A 129 -8.40 -14.24 -0.51
N TYR A 130 -9.03 -15.22 0.15
CA TYR A 130 -9.94 -16.16 -0.52
C TYR A 130 -11.18 -15.46 -1.07
N ALA A 131 -11.83 -14.62 -0.25
CA ALA A 131 -13.01 -13.86 -0.67
C ALA A 131 -12.70 -12.93 -1.85
N PHE A 132 -11.58 -12.22 -1.82
CA PHE A 132 -11.15 -11.35 -2.91
C PHE A 132 -10.86 -12.12 -4.21
N MET A 133 -10.17 -13.26 -4.12
CA MET A 133 -9.89 -14.10 -5.29
C MET A 133 -11.18 -14.64 -5.91
N SER A 134 -12.18 -14.96 -5.09
CA SER A 134 -13.48 -15.41 -5.56
C SER A 134 -14.33 -14.27 -6.12
N LEU A 135 -14.61 -13.26 -5.30
CA LEU A 135 -15.65 -12.25 -5.57
C LEU A 135 -15.20 -11.15 -6.55
N VAL A 136 -13.91 -10.85 -6.58
CA VAL A 136 -13.36 -9.77 -7.42
C VAL A 136 -12.55 -10.31 -8.59
N ARG A 137 -11.69 -11.32 -8.33
CA ARG A 137 -10.85 -11.92 -9.39
C ARG A 137 -11.54 -13.04 -10.16
N LEU A 138 -12.71 -13.49 -9.72
CA LEU A 138 -13.51 -14.56 -10.32
C LEU A 138 -12.68 -15.83 -10.59
N SER A 139 -11.76 -16.13 -9.68
CA SER A 139 -10.83 -17.26 -9.80
C SER A 139 -11.58 -18.58 -9.71
N SER A 140 -11.40 -19.45 -10.71
CA SER A 140 -12.01 -20.79 -10.73
C SER A 140 -11.52 -21.71 -9.59
N ALA A 141 -10.36 -21.42 -9.03
CA ALA A 141 -9.80 -22.15 -7.90
C ALA A 141 -10.37 -21.71 -6.52
N HIS A 142 -11.22 -20.66 -6.48
CA HIS A 142 -11.74 -20.07 -5.24
C HIS A 142 -13.28 -19.99 -5.29
N GLN A 143 -13.95 -21.13 -5.58
CA GLN A 143 -15.41 -21.18 -5.75
C GLN A 143 -16.13 -21.93 -4.63
N ASP A 144 -15.42 -22.40 -3.60
CA ASP A 144 -16.03 -23.04 -2.43
C ASP A 144 -16.78 -21.98 -1.61
N ARG A 145 -18.11 -22.15 -1.56
CA ARG A 145 -19.01 -21.22 -0.88
C ARG A 145 -18.70 -21.09 0.63
N GLN A 146 -18.42 -22.21 1.28
CA GLN A 146 -18.12 -22.22 2.71
C GLN A 146 -16.81 -21.48 3.00
N ALA A 147 -15.81 -21.68 2.16
CA ALA A 147 -14.53 -20.94 2.28
C ALA A 147 -14.68 -19.44 1.99
N ILE A 148 -15.56 -19.03 1.05
CA ILE A 148 -15.89 -17.63 0.80
C ILE A 148 -16.54 -17.00 2.04
N GLU A 149 -17.58 -17.65 2.59
CA GLU A 149 -18.30 -17.18 3.77
C GLU A 149 -17.36 -17.07 5.00
N ALA A 150 -16.50 -18.06 5.21
CA ALA A 150 -15.49 -18.04 6.28
C ALA A 150 -14.48 -16.89 6.11
N SER A 151 -13.98 -16.66 4.88
CA SER A 151 -13.07 -15.55 4.59
C SER A 151 -13.73 -14.18 4.80
N CYS A 152 -14.99 -14.00 4.39
CA CYS A 152 -15.74 -12.76 4.62
C CYS A 152 -15.96 -12.50 6.12
N ALA A 153 -16.30 -13.54 6.88
CA ALA A 153 -16.49 -13.46 8.34
C ALA A 153 -15.17 -13.10 9.05
N GLU A 154 -14.08 -13.76 8.68
CA GLU A 154 -12.76 -13.49 9.24
C GLU A 154 -12.28 -12.07 8.88
N TRP A 155 -12.47 -11.64 7.64
CA TRP A 155 -12.19 -10.28 7.23
C TRP A 155 -12.98 -9.27 8.06
N SER A 156 -14.27 -9.49 8.24
CA SER A 156 -15.14 -8.64 9.08
C SER A 156 -14.61 -8.54 10.51
N ARG A 157 -14.15 -9.65 11.08
CA ARG A 157 -13.56 -9.70 12.41
C ARG A 157 -12.29 -8.83 12.52
N TYR A 158 -11.41 -8.90 11.53
CA TYR A 158 -10.20 -8.05 11.51
C TYR A 158 -10.54 -6.58 11.30
N MET A 159 -11.52 -6.26 10.47
CA MET A 159 -11.97 -4.88 10.30
C MET A 159 -12.59 -4.30 11.58
N GLN A 160 -13.26 -5.12 12.42
CA GLN A 160 -13.72 -4.70 13.75
C GLN A 160 -12.55 -4.44 14.72
N ILE A 161 -11.42 -5.14 14.58
CA ILE A 161 -10.20 -4.83 15.36
C ILE A 161 -9.67 -3.46 14.94
N LEU A 162 -9.62 -3.18 13.65
CA LEU A 162 -9.20 -1.88 13.11
C LEU A 162 -10.14 -0.76 13.57
N ASP A 163 -11.46 -0.99 13.55
CA ASP A 163 -12.47 -0.02 13.97
C ASP A 163 -12.23 0.43 15.43
N ARG A 164 -12.11 -0.53 16.34
CA ARG A 164 -11.79 -0.25 17.74
C ARG A 164 -10.46 0.47 17.93
N GLN A 165 -9.44 0.15 17.15
CA GLN A 165 -8.17 0.86 17.20
C GLN A 165 -8.33 2.31 16.78
N LEU A 166 -9.07 2.57 15.71
CA LEU A 166 -9.32 3.93 15.21
C LEU A 166 -10.17 4.75 16.18
N GLU A 167 -11.13 4.13 16.91
CA GLU A 167 -11.85 4.76 18.01
C GLU A 167 -10.88 5.22 19.12
N VAL A 168 -9.93 4.37 19.50
CA VAL A 168 -8.95 4.67 20.56
C VAL A 168 -7.98 5.78 20.14
N THR A 169 -7.51 5.74 18.91
CA THR A 169 -6.54 6.74 18.43
C THR A 169 -7.17 8.07 18.02
N GLY A 170 -8.44 8.05 17.66
CA GLY A 170 -9.19 9.21 17.21
C GLY A 170 -8.70 9.81 15.87
N GLY A 171 -7.78 9.14 15.19
CA GLY A 171 -7.15 9.67 13.98
C GLY A 171 -6.73 8.61 12.98
N TYR A 172 -5.52 8.13 13.10
CA TYR A 172 -4.89 7.17 12.21
C TYR A 172 -4.48 5.90 12.96
N VAL A 173 -4.10 4.86 12.25
CA VAL A 173 -3.96 3.53 12.86
C VAL A 173 -2.90 3.46 13.97
N ALA A 174 -1.78 4.17 13.83
CA ALA A 174 -0.70 4.19 14.81
C ALA A 174 -0.80 5.34 15.85
N GLY A 175 -1.76 6.28 15.69
CA GLY A 175 -1.93 7.44 16.56
C GLY A 175 -2.77 8.56 15.94
N SER A 176 -2.59 9.79 16.43
CA SER A 176 -3.37 10.94 15.97
C SER A 176 -2.92 11.50 14.61
N ARG A 177 -1.73 11.12 14.11
CA ARG A 177 -1.16 11.60 12.86
C ARG A 177 -1.00 10.47 11.85
N PHE A 178 -1.11 10.81 10.56
CA PHE A 178 -0.82 9.90 9.46
C PHE A 178 0.61 9.37 9.57
N SER A 179 0.76 8.07 9.33
CA SER A 179 2.03 7.35 9.40
C SER A 179 2.17 6.36 8.24
N LEU A 180 3.34 5.79 8.12
CA LEU A 180 3.63 4.78 7.09
C LEU A 180 2.68 3.57 7.15
N ALA A 181 2.14 3.23 8.34
CA ALA A 181 1.18 2.15 8.50
C ALA A 181 -0.16 2.41 7.80
N ASP A 182 -0.55 3.67 7.68
CA ASP A 182 -1.83 4.03 7.06
C ASP A 182 -1.86 3.78 5.55
N ILE A 183 -0.70 3.65 4.92
CA ILE A 183 -0.60 3.33 3.48
C ILE A 183 -1.10 1.90 3.19
N PRO A 184 -0.52 0.83 3.74
CA PRO A 184 -1.02 -0.52 3.51
C PRO A 184 -2.41 -0.77 4.11
N ILE A 185 -2.72 -0.18 5.26
CA ILE A 185 -4.04 -0.28 5.89
C ILE A 185 -5.09 0.44 5.02
N GLY A 186 -4.84 1.66 4.57
CA GLY A 186 -5.77 2.42 3.72
C GLY A 186 -6.09 1.72 2.40
N LEU A 187 -5.09 1.12 1.75
CA LEU A 187 -5.32 0.30 0.56
C LEU A 187 -6.16 -0.95 0.86
N SER A 188 -6.00 -1.55 2.04
CA SER A 188 -6.82 -2.68 2.47
C SER A 188 -8.24 -2.27 2.81
N VAL A 189 -8.44 -1.09 3.41
CA VAL A 189 -9.76 -0.50 3.68
C VAL A 189 -10.47 -0.16 2.36
N ASN A 190 -9.77 0.42 1.38
CA ASN A 190 -10.33 0.63 0.05
C ASN A 190 -10.82 -0.68 -0.58
N ARG A 191 -10.00 -1.74 -0.51
CA ARG A 191 -10.38 -3.08 -0.99
C ARG A 191 -11.61 -3.62 -0.26
N TRP A 192 -11.69 -3.42 1.06
CA TRP A 192 -12.85 -3.79 1.87
C TRP A 192 -14.14 -3.17 1.35
N PHE A 193 -14.13 -1.86 1.09
CA PHE A 193 -15.33 -1.15 0.62
C PHE A 193 -15.73 -1.54 -0.82
N HIS A 194 -14.78 -1.94 -1.67
CA HIS A 194 -15.03 -2.27 -3.08
C HIS A 194 -15.24 -3.77 -3.35
N THR A 195 -15.11 -4.64 -2.36
CA THR A 195 -15.42 -6.07 -2.53
C THR A 195 -16.90 -6.33 -2.30
N PRO A 196 -17.63 -7.00 -3.22
CA PRO A 196 -19.09 -7.15 -3.14
C PRO A 196 -19.50 -8.27 -2.16
N PHE A 197 -19.68 -7.96 -0.89
CA PHE A 197 -20.27 -8.83 0.12
C PHE A 197 -20.94 -8.01 1.22
N GLU A 198 -21.84 -8.63 1.99
CA GLU A 198 -22.50 -8.01 3.14
C GLU A 198 -21.49 -7.84 4.29
N ARG A 199 -21.38 -6.61 4.79
CA ARG A 199 -20.38 -6.23 5.80
C ARG A 199 -21.02 -5.49 6.98
N PRO A 200 -20.42 -5.57 8.20
CA PRO A 200 -20.88 -4.77 9.32
C PRO A 200 -20.64 -3.26 9.05
N SER A 201 -21.49 -2.42 9.62
CA SER A 201 -21.27 -0.99 9.69
C SER A 201 -20.18 -0.71 10.73
N LEU A 202 -19.09 -0.07 10.33
CA LEU A 202 -17.92 0.26 11.13
C LEU A 202 -17.67 1.77 11.01
N ALA A 203 -18.12 2.52 12.01
CA ALA A 203 -18.14 3.99 11.93
C ALA A 203 -16.72 4.59 11.89
N ALA A 204 -15.83 4.13 12.76
CA ALA A 204 -14.46 4.65 12.81
C ALA A 204 -13.65 4.30 11.54
N VAL A 205 -13.88 3.13 10.94
CA VAL A 205 -13.29 2.76 9.64
C VAL A 205 -13.84 3.65 8.52
N SER A 206 -15.14 3.98 8.54
CA SER A 206 -15.74 4.86 7.54
C SER A 206 -15.19 6.29 7.63
N ASP A 207 -15.08 6.83 8.84
CA ASP A 207 -14.50 8.16 9.09
C ASP A 207 -13.00 8.20 8.70
N TYR A 208 -12.28 7.13 9.00
CA TYR A 208 -10.89 6.97 8.58
C TYR A 208 -10.74 6.95 7.05
N TYR A 209 -11.59 6.19 6.37
CA TYR A 209 -11.60 6.14 4.91
C TYR A 209 -11.92 7.50 4.28
N ALA A 210 -12.91 8.23 4.83
CA ALA A 210 -13.21 9.59 4.41
C ALA A 210 -11.98 10.52 4.57
N ARG A 211 -11.32 10.45 5.72
CA ARG A 211 -10.10 11.25 5.99
C ARG A 211 -8.94 10.89 5.04
N LEU A 212 -8.75 9.61 4.71
CA LEU A 212 -7.75 9.21 3.71
C LEU A 212 -8.10 9.75 2.32
N SER A 213 -9.38 9.81 1.97
CA SER A 213 -9.87 10.29 0.67
C SER A 213 -9.59 11.78 0.42
N GLU A 214 -9.25 12.54 1.45
CA GLU A 214 -8.81 13.93 1.35
C GLU A 214 -7.30 14.06 1.06
N ARG A 215 -6.53 12.97 1.17
CA ARG A 215 -5.08 13.00 0.94
C ARG A 215 -4.75 12.87 -0.54
N PRO A 216 -3.91 13.76 -1.10
CA PRO A 216 -3.53 13.70 -2.52
C PRO A 216 -2.94 12.34 -2.94
N GLY A 217 -2.05 11.76 -2.12
CA GLY A 217 -1.45 10.46 -2.38
C GLY A 217 -2.48 9.32 -2.44
N PHE A 218 -3.50 9.34 -1.58
CA PHE A 218 -4.61 8.39 -1.63
C PHE A 218 -5.49 8.59 -2.88
N CYS A 219 -5.81 9.83 -3.24
CA CYS A 219 -6.57 10.13 -4.46
C CYS A 219 -5.88 9.58 -5.71
N LEU A 220 -4.56 9.67 -5.77
CA LEU A 220 -3.76 9.19 -6.91
C LEU A 220 -3.59 7.67 -6.92
N TYR A 221 -3.34 7.05 -5.78
CA TYR A 221 -2.88 5.67 -5.70
C TYR A 221 -3.73 4.75 -4.78
N GLY A 222 -4.54 5.32 -3.93
CA GLY A 222 -5.37 4.59 -2.97
C GLY A 222 -6.74 4.18 -3.51
N ASN A 223 -7.38 5.06 -4.26
CA ASN A 223 -8.78 4.97 -4.67
C ASN A 223 -8.98 4.28 -6.03
N ASN A 224 -8.17 3.32 -6.39
CA ASN A 224 -8.39 2.51 -7.59
C ASN A 224 -9.05 1.19 -7.18
N GLY A 225 -10.35 1.11 -7.39
CA GLY A 225 -11.17 -0.09 -7.16
C GLY A 225 -10.72 -1.30 -7.98
#